data_aa3a488eb64858cb0e3e254ddcea06ad
#
_entry.id   aa3a488eb64858cb0e3e254ddcea06ad
#
_cell.length_a   1.000
_cell.length_b   1.000
_cell.length_c   1.000
_cell.angle_alpha   90.00
_cell.angle_beta   90.00
_cell.angle_gamma   90.00
#
_symmetry.space_group_name_H-M   'P 1'
#
loop_
_entity.id
_entity.type
_entity.pdbx_description
1 polymer ?
#
loop_
_entity_poly.entity_id
_entity_poly.type
_entity_poly.pdbx_seq_one_letter_code
_entity_poly.pdbx_strand_id
1 'polypeptide(L)'
;MQEFFSHIADYYYNLKDLINPLSFVIDLIVCTLLALGVASFYIRYGNAVSNRARFAANFVPLALTTMSIMVIVKPSVALSLGLVGALSIVRFRAAIKDPEELTYLFLTIAIGLATGADQPLIAIIVVSFILLFLYLSKRIANDSAFKKEDRYYVNVTTDLSNLLPINDALKASFREVELKRMDTLPNKGLDLSFICKVASIEKVQAAKEAIVGLSEQTDISIIDQPDLII
;
A
#
# COMPACT_ATOMS: atom_id res chain seq x y z
N MET A 1 -26.80 48.33 6.85
CA MET A 1 -25.91 47.69 7.83
C MET A 1 -26.69 46.79 8.82
N GLN A 2 -27.83 47.25 9.34
CA GLN A 2 -28.66 46.45 10.25
C GLN A 2 -29.24 45.17 9.59
N GLU A 3 -29.67 45.24 8.34
CA GLU A 3 -30.13 44.04 7.60
C GLU A 3 -29.03 42.99 7.36
N PHE A 4 -27.79 43.43 7.14
CA PHE A 4 -26.65 42.53 6.99
C PHE A 4 -26.34 41.79 8.31
N PHE A 5 -26.41 42.49 9.45
CA PHE A 5 -26.23 41.87 10.76
C PHE A 5 -27.39 40.95 11.14
N SER A 6 -28.64 41.28 10.77
CA SER A 6 -29.78 40.39 11.01
C SER A 6 -29.66 39.11 10.16
N HIS A 7 -29.28 39.22 8.90
CA HIS A 7 -29.05 38.04 8.04
C HIS A 7 -27.92 37.16 8.58
N ILE A 8 -26.85 37.72 9.11
CA ILE A 8 -25.79 36.98 9.75
C ILE A 8 -26.29 36.31 11.03
N ALA A 9 -27.08 37.02 11.85
CA ALA A 9 -27.63 36.48 13.08
C ALA A 9 -28.63 35.34 12.80
N ASP A 10 -29.50 35.48 11.81
CA ASP A 10 -30.43 34.43 11.39
C ASP A 10 -29.70 33.22 10.80
N TYR A 11 -28.62 33.45 10.06
CA TYR A 11 -27.76 32.39 9.55
C TYR A 11 -27.07 31.62 10.71
N TYR A 12 -26.55 32.32 11.71
CA TYR A 12 -25.97 31.71 12.92
C TYR A 12 -27.02 30.96 13.76
N TYR A 13 -28.26 31.48 13.83
CA TYR A 13 -29.33 30.82 14.57
C TYR A 13 -29.74 29.53 13.89
N ASN A 14 -29.89 29.53 12.58
CA ASN A 14 -30.18 28.34 11.78
C ASN A 14 -29.04 27.31 11.77
N LEU A 15 -27.80 27.76 11.80
CA LEU A 15 -26.63 26.88 11.95
C LEU A 15 -26.59 26.19 13.31
N LYS A 16 -27.02 26.86 14.37
CA LYS A 16 -27.02 26.32 15.73
C LYS A 16 -28.06 25.21 15.90
N ASP A 17 -29.16 25.25 15.13
CA ASP A 17 -30.14 24.17 15.07
C ASP A 17 -29.70 22.99 14.19
N LEU A 18 -28.81 23.24 13.22
CA LEU A 18 -28.25 22.19 12.33
C LEU A 18 -27.04 21.46 12.89
N ILE A 19 -26.23 22.13 13.72
CA ILE A 19 -24.97 21.56 14.24
C ILE A 19 -24.93 21.78 15.75
N ASN A 20 -25.13 20.72 16.51
CA ASN A 20 -24.84 20.75 17.95
C ASN A 20 -23.31 20.83 18.14
N PRO A 21 -22.76 21.97 18.67
CA PRO A 21 -21.32 22.16 18.74
C PRO A 21 -20.65 21.13 19.64
N LEU A 22 -21.34 20.62 20.65
CA LEU A 22 -20.82 19.57 21.51
C LEU A 22 -20.69 18.24 20.78
N SER A 23 -21.69 17.85 20.03
CA SER A 23 -21.67 16.64 19.16
C SER A 23 -20.52 16.73 18.15
N PHE A 24 -20.37 17.88 17.49
CA PHE A 24 -19.30 18.09 16.51
C PHE A 24 -17.90 17.93 17.11
N VAL A 25 -17.68 18.44 18.32
CA VAL A 25 -16.38 18.29 19.03
C VAL A 25 -16.16 16.81 19.38
N ILE A 26 -17.19 16.08 19.81
CA ILE A 26 -17.08 14.64 20.09
C ILE A 26 -16.73 13.88 18.81
N ASP A 27 -17.41 14.16 17.71
CA ASP A 27 -17.16 13.51 16.42
C ASP A 27 -15.76 13.80 15.89
N LEU A 28 -15.26 15.02 16.11
CA LEU A 28 -13.88 15.41 15.76
C LEU A 28 -12.85 14.62 16.58
N ILE A 29 -13.10 14.43 17.88
CA ILE A 29 -12.23 13.61 18.75
C ILE A 29 -12.26 12.16 18.30
N VAL A 30 -13.44 11.60 18.04
CA VAL A 30 -13.61 10.21 17.59
C VAL A 30 -12.92 10.01 16.23
N CYS A 31 -13.12 10.92 15.27
CA CYS A 31 -12.45 10.91 13.98
C CYS A 31 -10.92 10.86 14.13
N THR A 32 -10.37 11.73 14.97
CA THR A 32 -8.94 11.80 15.22
C THR A 32 -8.41 10.50 15.85
N LEU A 33 -9.11 9.97 16.85
CA LEU A 33 -8.72 8.71 17.53
C LEU A 33 -8.76 7.51 16.58
N LEU A 34 -9.79 7.40 15.74
CA LEU A 34 -9.90 6.34 14.74
C LEU A 34 -8.79 6.45 13.69
N ALA A 35 -8.53 7.66 13.17
CA ALA A 35 -7.46 7.88 12.21
C ALA A 35 -6.06 7.57 12.79
N LEU A 36 -5.81 7.92 14.05
CA LEU A 36 -4.57 7.54 14.77
C LEU A 36 -4.49 6.03 14.97
N GLY A 37 -5.61 5.36 15.26
CA GLY A 37 -5.68 3.91 15.37
C GLY A 37 -5.28 3.22 14.06
N VAL A 38 -5.83 3.68 12.93
CA VAL A 38 -5.48 3.19 11.58
C VAL A 38 -4.02 3.48 11.25
N ALA A 39 -3.52 4.67 11.55
CA ALA A 39 -2.13 5.05 11.33
C ALA A 39 -1.16 4.15 12.12
N SER A 40 -1.45 3.91 13.40
CA SER A 40 -0.65 3.05 14.26
C SER A 40 -0.66 1.59 13.78
N PHE A 41 -1.83 1.11 13.34
CA PHE A 41 -1.97 -0.22 12.76
C PHE A 41 -1.15 -0.36 11.46
N TYR A 42 -1.25 0.61 10.57
CA TYR A 42 -0.49 0.63 9.32
C TYR A 42 1.02 0.66 9.54
N ILE A 43 1.53 1.49 10.47
CA ILE A 43 2.96 1.53 10.79
C ILE A 43 3.46 0.18 11.28
N ARG A 44 2.64 -0.50 12.11
CA ARG A 44 3.03 -1.76 12.77
C ARG A 44 2.88 -2.98 11.86
N TYR A 45 1.85 -3.01 11.03
CA TYR A 45 1.47 -4.20 10.25
C TYR A 45 1.52 -3.99 8.73
N GLY A 46 1.75 -2.77 8.22
CA GLY A 46 1.83 -2.50 6.77
C GLY A 46 3.04 -3.18 6.14
N ASN A 47 2.92 -3.62 4.87
CA ASN A 47 3.99 -4.27 4.10
C ASN A 47 4.66 -3.33 3.09
N ALA A 48 4.22 -2.06 3.00
CA ALA A 48 4.76 -1.11 2.04
C ALA A 48 6.27 -0.89 2.21
N VAL A 49 6.98 -0.83 1.11
CA VAL A 49 8.43 -0.59 1.04
C VAL A 49 8.78 0.87 1.32
N SER A 50 7.81 1.78 1.17
CA SER A 50 7.92 3.22 1.40
C SER A 50 8.07 3.56 2.89
N ASN A 51 8.46 4.81 3.19
CA ASN A 51 8.54 5.31 4.58
C ASN A 51 7.14 5.39 5.21
N ARG A 52 6.72 4.30 5.87
CA ARG A 52 5.38 4.10 6.47
C ARG A 52 4.98 5.21 7.43
N ALA A 53 5.92 5.70 8.25
CA ALA A 53 5.64 6.75 9.21
C ALA A 53 5.28 8.07 8.54
N ARG A 54 5.99 8.42 7.45
CA ARG A 54 5.70 9.64 6.67
C ARG A 54 4.34 9.54 5.97
N PHE A 55 4.00 8.37 5.45
CA PHE A 55 2.71 8.15 4.80
C PHE A 55 1.56 8.19 5.80
N ALA A 56 1.68 7.49 6.93
CA ALA A 56 0.70 7.45 8.01
C ALA A 56 0.41 8.83 8.63
N ALA A 57 1.39 9.74 8.62
CA ALA A 57 1.21 11.12 9.10
C ALA A 57 0.10 11.89 8.34
N ASN A 58 -0.22 11.47 7.11
CA ASN A 58 -1.27 12.10 6.32
C ASN A 58 -2.68 11.60 6.67
N PHE A 59 -2.83 10.52 7.44
CA PHE A 59 -4.15 9.94 7.71
C PHE A 59 -5.02 10.85 8.58
N VAL A 60 -4.49 11.42 9.65
CA VAL A 60 -5.26 12.33 10.51
C VAL A 60 -5.71 13.59 9.76
N PRO A 61 -4.82 14.34 9.07
CA PRO A 61 -5.26 15.48 8.26
C PRO A 61 -6.29 15.11 7.20
N LEU A 62 -6.14 13.95 6.55
CA LEU A 62 -7.07 13.50 5.52
C LEU A 62 -8.46 13.19 6.10
N ALA A 63 -8.53 12.48 7.24
CA ALA A 63 -9.79 12.18 7.92
C ALA A 63 -10.52 13.47 8.36
N LEU A 64 -9.78 14.41 8.97
CA LEU A 64 -10.35 15.68 9.41
C LEU A 64 -10.82 16.56 8.24
N THR A 65 -10.09 16.56 7.14
CA THR A 65 -10.49 17.28 5.93
C THR A 65 -11.76 16.70 5.33
N THR A 66 -11.86 15.38 5.20
CA THR A 66 -13.05 14.72 4.68
C THR A 66 -14.23 14.87 5.61
N MET A 67 -14.03 14.82 6.92
CA MET A 67 -15.07 15.12 7.91
C MET A 67 -15.60 16.55 7.74
N SER A 68 -14.71 17.53 7.64
CA SER A 68 -15.09 18.95 7.47
C SER A 68 -15.87 19.16 6.18
N ILE A 69 -15.47 18.56 5.08
CA ILE A 69 -16.18 18.59 3.82
C ILE A 69 -17.59 18.00 3.98
N MET A 70 -17.72 16.85 4.63
CA MET A 70 -19.02 16.18 4.82
C MET A 70 -19.97 17.00 5.65
N VAL A 71 -19.53 17.64 6.72
CA VAL A 71 -20.34 18.53 7.56
C VAL A 71 -20.90 19.72 6.76
N ILE A 72 -20.10 20.31 5.87
CA ILE A 72 -20.50 21.45 5.04
C ILE A 72 -21.48 21.02 3.95
N VAL A 73 -21.30 19.83 3.39
CA VAL A 73 -22.05 19.33 2.24
C VAL A 73 -23.41 18.71 2.64
N LYS A 74 -23.45 18.08 3.84
CA LYS A 74 -24.62 17.34 4.34
C LYS A 74 -25.94 18.13 4.29
N PRO A 75 -26.04 19.41 4.66
CA PRO A 75 -27.32 20.15 4.64
C PRO A 75 -27.81 20.53 3.24
N SER A 76 -27.03 20.39 2.19
CA SER A 76 -27.38 20.84 0.84
C SER A 76 -27.15 19.78 -0.23
N VAL A 77 -28.22 19.23 -0.78
CA VAL A 77 -28.20 18.28 -1.89
C VAL A 77 -27.52 18.86 -3.14
N ALA A 78 -27.75 20.14 -3.41
CA ALA A 78 -27.14 20.82 -4.55
C ALA A 78 -25.62 20.92 -4.40
N LEU A 79 -25.13 21.22 -3.18
CA LEU A 79 -23.71 21.28 -2.88
C LEU A 79 -23.08 19.88 -2.95
N SER A 80 -23.78 18.83 -2.48
CA SER A 80 -23.34 17.45 -2.58
C SER A 80 -23.11 17.01 -4.02
N LEU A 81 -24.09 17.28 -4.90
CA LEU A 81 -23.99 16.96 -6.33
C LEU A 81 -22.90 17.77 -7.01
N GLY A 82 -22.76 19.06 -6.67
CA GLY A 82 -21.70 19.92 -7.17
C GLY A 82 -20.31 19.44 -6.77
N LEU A 83 -20.13 19.02 -5.52
CA LEU A 83 -18.84 18.50 -5.03
C LEU A 83 -18.46 17.18 -5.71
N VAL A 84 -19.40 16.23 -5.85
CA VAL A 84 -19.18 14.96 -6.57
C VAL A 84 -18.76 15.23 -8.02
N GLY A 85 -19.45 16.17 -8.68
CA GLY A 85 -19.10 16.61 -10.02
C GLY A 85 -17.70 17.23 -10.09
N ALA A 86 -17.37 18.12 -9.16
CA ALA A 86 -16.04 18.75 -9.10
C ALA A 86 -14.92 17.73 -8.82
N LEU A 87 -15.14 16.79 -7.89
CA LEU A 87 -14.15 15.74 -7.57
C LEU A 87 -13.94 14.76 -8.72
N SER A 88 -14.95 14.53 -9.57
CA SER A 88 -14.80 13.64 -10.73
C SER A 88 -13.84 14.18 -11.79
N ILE A 89 -13.58 15.50 -11.81
CA ILE A 89 -12.65 16.15 -12.74
C ILE A 89 -11.22 16.13 -12.19
N VAL A 90 -11.05 15.96 -10.88
CA VAL A 90 -9.73 15.94 -10.23
C VAL A 90 -9.02 14.63 -10.55
N ARG A 91 -8.08 14.68 -11.47
CA ARG A 91 -7.23 13.54 -11.83
C ARG A 91 -5.92 13.60 -11.07
N PHE A 92 -5.73 12.70 -10.13
CA PHE A 92 -4.41 12.50 -9.50
C PHE A 92 -3.44 11.85 -10.49
N ARG A 93 -2.30 12.49 -10.71
CA ARG A 93 -1.22 11.95 -11.56
C ARG A 93 -0.13 11.24 -10.75
N ALA A 94 -0.26 11.19 -9.42
CA ALA A 94 0.68 10.46 -8.58
C ALA A 94 0.43 8.96 -8.73
N ALA A 95 1.46 8.21 -9.11
CA ALA A 95 1.41 6.77 -9.11
C ALA A 95 1.43 6.29 -7.64
N ILE A 96 0.31 5.75 -7.18
CA ILE A 96 0.28 5.00 -5.92
C ILE A 96 0.93 3.65 -6.23
N LYS A 97 2.13 3.43 -5.67
CA LYS A 97 2.92 2.25 -5.99
C LYS A 97 2.36 0.98 -5.35
N ASP A 98 1.79 1.12 -4.14
CA ASP A 98 1.32 -0.01 -3.36
C ASP A 98 -0.21 -0.01 -3.22
N PRO A 99 -0.92 -1.07 -3.68
CA PRO A 99 -2.38 -1.20 -3.51
C PRO A 99 -2.82 -1.18 -2.04
N GLU A 100 -1.97 -1.63 -1.13
CA GLU A 100 -2.24 -1.62 0.31
C GLU A 100 -2.35 -0.19 0.84
N GLU A 101 -1.49 0.74 0.42
CA GLU A 101 -1.55 2.15 0.79
C GLU A 101 -2.87 2.80 0.39
N LEU A 102 -3.37 2.47 -0.80
CA LEU A 102 -4.65 2.96 -1.29
C LEU A 102 -5.82 2.51 -0.39
N THR A 103 -5.81 1.27 0.07
CA THR A 103 -6.83 0.73 0.97
C THR A 103 -6.90 1.51 2.28
N TYR A 104 -5.76 1.83 2.90
CA TYR A 104 -5.72 2.62 4.12
C TYR A 104 -6.16 4.08 3.89
N LEU A 105 -5.85 4.67 2.74
CA LEU A 105 -6.38 5.99 2.38
C LEU A 105 -7.91 5.99 2.27
N PHE A 106 -8.49 5.00 1.59
CA PHE A 106 -9.95 4.87 1.50
C PHE A 106 -10.60 4.65 2.86
N LEU A 107 -9.98 3.84 3.73
CA LEU A 107 -10.46 3.64 5.09
C LEU A 107 -10.45 4.96 5.89
N THR A 108 -9.41 5.75 5.74
CA THR A 108 -9.28 7.06 6.38
C THR A 108 -10.33 8.06 5.88
N ILE A 109 -10.61 8.08 4.57
CA ILE A 109 -11.69 8.87 3.96
C ILE A 109 -13.04 8.43 4.52
N ALA A 110 -13.29 7.11 4.60
CA ALA A 110 -14.54 6.57 5.14
C ALA A 110 -14.77 6.97 6.61
N ILE A 111 -13.71 7.02 7.43
CA ILE A 111 -13.79 7.54 8.81
C ILE A 111 -14.28 8.99 8.81
N GLY A 112 -13.67 9.85 8.01
CA GLY A 112 -14.06 11.26 7.92
C GLY A 112 -15.50 11.45 7.44
N LEU A 113 -15.92 10.68 6.42
CA LEU A 113 -17.30 10.72 5.91
C LEU A 113 -18.32 10.27 6.96
N ALA A 114 -18.07 9.17 7.66
CA ALA A 114 -19.01 8.63 8.64
C ALA A 114 -19.12 9.53 9.87
N THR A 115 -18.02 10.05 10.39
CA THR A 115 -18.04 11.00 11.52
C THR A 115 -18.63 12.34 11.12
N GLY A 116 -18.38 12.85 9.90
CA GLY A 116 -19.00 14.08 9.38
C GLY A 116 -20.51 13.93 9.10
N ALA A 117 -20.98 12.68 8.94
CA ALA A 117 -22.40 12.37 8.80
C ALA A 117 -23.14 12.22 10.16
N ASP A 118 -22.52 12.54 11.29
CA ASP A 118 -23.00 12.33 12.66
C ASP A 118 -23.26 10.83 12.99
N GLN A 119 -22.43 9.95 12.45
CA GLN A 119 -22.52 8.50 12.66
C GLN A 119 -21.23 7.91 13.25
N PRO A 120 -20.71 8.43 14.36
CA PRO A 120 -19.43 7.97 14.92
C PRO A 120 -19.47 6.52 15.39
N LEU A 121 -20.62 6.03 15.87
CA LEU A 121 -20.76 4.63 16.29
C LEU A 121 -20.58 3.66 15.12
N ILE A 122 -21.14 3.98 13.96
CA ILE A 122 -20.97 3.17 12.75
C ILE A 122 -19.50 3.17 12.32
N ALA A 123 -18.85 4.34 12.36
CA ALA A 123 -17.41 4.45 12.06
C ALA A 123 -16.57 3.55 12.97
N ILE A 124 -16.83 3.56 14.28
CA ILE A 124 -16.10 2.73 15.26
C ILE A 124 -16.30 1.24 14.96
N ILE A 125 -17.53 0.80 14.70
CA ILE A 125 -17.85 -0.62 14.44
C ILE A 125 -17.15 -1.08 13.15
N VAL A 126 -17.29 -0.32 12.06
CA VAL A 126 -16.74 -0.69 10.74
C VAL A 126 -15.22 -0.71 10.79
N VAL A 127 -14.59 0.33 11.33
CA VAL A 127 -13.12 0.41 11.43
C VAL A 127 -12.58 -0.72 12.30
N SER A 128 -13.21 -0.99 13.46
CA SER A 128 -12.79 -2.07 14.34
C SER A 128 -12.90 -3.43 13.65
N PHE A 129 -13.97 -3.67 12.91
CA PHE A 129 -14.17 -4.90 12.16
C PHE A 129 -13.12 -5.06 11.04
N ILE A 130 -12.85 -3.99 10.27
CA ILE A 130 -11.83 -4.03 9.21
C ILE A 130 -10.43 -4.27 9.78
N LEU A 131 -10.05 -3.56 10.85
CA LEU A 131 -8.75 -3.74 11.48
C LEU A 131 -8.60 -5.15 12.08
N LEU A 132 -9.66 -5.68 12.70
CA LEU A 132 -9.69 -7.05 13.19
C LEU A 132 -9.53 -8.06 12.06
N PHE A 133 -10.25 -7.88 10.96
CA PHE A 133 -10.14 -8.74 9.78
C PHE A 133 -8.73 -8.72 9.19
N LEU A 134 -8.14 -7.53 9.03
CA LEU A 134 -6.76 -7.39 8.54
C LEU A 134 -5.75 -8.04 9.49
N TYR A 135 -5.95 -7.91 10.79
CA TYR A 135 -5.10 -8.55 11.79
C TYR A 135 -5.17 -10.08 11.70
N LEU A 136 -6.39 -10.63 11.65
CA LEU A 136 -6.61 -12.08 11.54
C LEU A 136 -6.06 -12.61 10.21
N SER A 137 -6.31 -11.93 9.10
CA SER A 137 -5.79 -12.30 7.79
C SER A 137 -4.26 -12.37 7.79
N LYS A 138 -3.59 -11.39 8.39
CA LYS A 138 -2.12 -11.39 8.51
C LYS A 138 -1.61 -12.50 9.43
N ARG A 139 -2.33 -12.83 10.49
CA ARG A 139 -1.96 -13.91 11.39
C ARG A 139 -2.09 -15.28 10.73
N ILE A 140 -3.17 -15.50 9.98
CA ILE A 140 -3.40 -16.75 9.23
C ILE A 140 -2.41 -16.87 8.06
N ALA A 141 -2.16 -15.77 7.35
CA ALA A 141 -1.22 -15.74 6.24
C ALA A 141 0.24 -15.99 6.67
N ASN A 142 0.61 -15.59 7.89
CA ASN A 142 1.94 -15.85 8.44
C ASN A 142 2.23 -17.34 8.66
N ASP A 143 1.17 -18.18 8.72
CA ASP A 143 1.32 -19.63 8.97
C ASP A 143 1.44 -20.47 7.68
N SER A 144 1.01 -20.00 6.51
CA SER A 144 0.91 -20.93 5.36
C SER A 144 1.16 -20.41 3.94
N ALA A 145 1.05 -19.10 3.62
CA ALA A 145 1.05 -18.69 2.22
C ALA A 145 1.78 -17.38 1.85
N PHE A 146 2.12 -16.55 2.83
CA PHE A 146 2.85 -15.29 2.61
C PHE A 146 4.16 -15.23 3.39
N LYS A 147 4.82 -16.37 3.56
CA LYS A 147 6.26 -16.34 3.76
C LYS A 147 6.78 -15.62 2.52
N LYS A 148 7.28 -14.41 2.69
CA LYS A 148 8.00 -13.65 1.68
C LYS A 148 9.01 -14.65 1.11
N GLU A 149 8.62 -15.35 0.03
CA GLU A 149 9.53 -16.24 -0.67
C GLU A 149 10.55 -15.29 -1.25
N ASP A 150 11.74 -15.30 -0.67
CA ASP A 150 12.87 -14.51 -1.15
C ASP A 150 13.15 -15.00 -2.58
N ARG A 151 12.54 -14.31 -3.54
CA ARG A 151 12.71 -14.56 -4.97
C ARG A 151 13.89 -13.72 -5.42
N TYR A 152 14.92 -14.38 -5.84
CA TYR A 152 16.10 -13.75 -6.40
C TYR A 152 16.06 -13.86 -7.92
N TYR A 153 16.33 -12.75 -8.59
CA TYR A 153 16.63 -12.75 -10.00
C TYR A 153 18.12 -13.06 -10.17
N VAL A 154 18.41 -14.16 -10.84
CA VAL A 154 19.75 -14.60 -11.12
C VAL A 154 19.99 -14.45 -12.61
N ASN A 155 20.82 -13.47 -12.98
CA ASN A 155 21.27 -13.28 -14.35
C ASN A 155 22.65 -13.89 -14.50
N VAL A 156 22.80 -14.78 -15.49
CA VAL A 156 24.05 -15.48 -15.80
C VAL A 156 24.42 -15.20 -17.24
N THR A 157 25.54 -14.57 -17.46
CA THR A 157 26.14 -14.38 -18.79
C THR A 157 27.37 -15.28 -18.90
N THR A 158 27.42 -16.13 -19.92
CA THR A 158 28.46 -17.15 -20.07
C THR A 158 28.82 -17.36 -21.54
N ASP A 159 30.03 -17.87 -21.78
CA ASP A 159 30.49 -18.33 -23.09
C ASP A 159 30.04 -19.77 -23.43
N LEU A 160 29.46 -20.46 -22.45
CA LEU A 160 28.95 -21.82 -22.65
C LEU A 160 27.71 -21.78 -23.58
N SER A 161 27.68 -22.69 -24.56
CA SER A 161 26.51 -22.87 -25.46
C SER A 161 25.47 -23.84 -24.93
N ASN A 162 25.72 -24.46 -23.75
CA ASN A 162 24.81 -25.43 -23.14
C ASN A 162 24.24 -24.91 -21.81
N LEU A 163 22.92 -24.89 -21.70
CA LEU A 163 22.16 -24.47 -20.53
C LEU A 163 22.24 -25.50 -19.38
N LEU A 164 22.37 -26.79 -19.67
CA LEU A 164 22.19 -27.86 -18.68
C LEU A 164 23.09 -27.74 -17.46
N PRO A 165 24.42 -27.49 -17.58
CA PRO A 165 25.33 -27.40 -16.43
C PRO A 165 24.91 -26.26 -15.48
N ILE A 166 24.45 -25.12 -16.03
CA ILE A 166 24.02 -23.95 -15.25
C ILE A 166 22.74 -24.24 -14.50
N ASN A 167 21.77 -24.85 -15.18
CA ASN A 167 20.50 -25.23 -14.59
C ASN A 167 20.66 -26.26 -13.47
N ASP A 168 21.56 -27.21 -13.63
CA ASP A 168 21.84 -28.25 -12.64
C ASP A 168 22.57 -27.66 -11.42
N ALA A 169 23.51 -26.75 -11.62
CA ALA A 169 24.17 -26.02 -10.54
C ALA A 169 23.17 -25.16 -9.73
N LEU A 170 22.24 -24.50 -10.42
CA LEU A 170 21.17 -23.73 -9.77
C LEU A 170 20.21 -24.65 -8.99
N LYS A 171 19.75 -25.75 -9.57
CA LYS A 171 18.84 -26.72 -8.92
C LYS A 171 19.47 -27.41 -7.70
N ALA A 172 20.78 -27.56 -7.65
CA ALA A 172 21.46 -28.10 -6.48
C ALA A 172 21.42 -27.15 -5.28
N SER A 173 21.39 -25.83 -5.53
CA SER A 173 21.45 -24.79 -4.50
C SER A 173 20.10 -24.17 -4.16
N PHE A 174 19.17 -24.10 -5.12
CA PHE A 174 17.88 -23.47 -4.98
C PHE A 174 16.73 -24.47 -4.98
N ARG A 175 15.67 -24.17 -4.24
CA ARG A 175 14.49 -25.04 -4.12
C ARG A 175 13.66 -25.10 -5.41
N GLU A 176 13.50 -23.96 -6.05
CA GLU A 176 12.78 -23.80 -7.33
C GLU A 176 13.61 -22.88 -8.21
N VAL A 177 13.77 -23.27 -9.46
CA VAL A 177 14.51 -22.54 -10.50
C VAL A 177 13.60 -22.45 -11.72
N GLU A 178 13.25 -21.25 -12.11
CA GLU A 178 12.42 -20.97 -13.27
C GLU A 178 13.18 -20.09 -14.26
N LEU A 179 13.45 -20.59 -15.47
CA LEU A 179 14.03 -19.80 -16.55
C LEU A 179 12.99 -18.83 -17.10
N LYS A 180 13.30 -17.54 -17.09
CA LYS A 180 12.44 -16.46 -17.62
C LYS A 180 12.90 -15.95 -18.97
N ARG A 181 14.20 -15.88 -19.20
CA ARG A 181 14.77 -15.34 -20.41
C ARG A 181 16.02 -16.11 -20.79
N MET A 182 16.22 -16.34 -22.07
CA MET A 182 17.40 -16.92 -22.65
C MET A 182 17.69 -16.25 -23.98
N ASP A 183 18.81 -15.57 -24.05
CA ASP A 183 19.31 -14.94 -25.27
C ASP A 183 20.65 -15.55 -25.65
N THR A 184 20.90 -15.67 -26.96
CA THR A 184 22.17 -16.15 -27.47
C THR A 184 23.02 -14.94 -27.85
N LEU A 185 24.21 -14.86 -27.29
CA LEU A 185 25.17 -13.79 -27.60
C LEU A 185 25.86 -14.02 -28.96
N PRO A 186 26.39 -12.95 -29.61
CA PRO A 186 27.09 -13.07 -30.88
C PRO A 186 28.27 -14.07 -30.86
N ASN A 187 28.90 -14.29 -29.70
CA ASN A 187 30.02 -15.20 -29.50
C ASN A 187 29.60 -16.63 -29.19
N LYS A 188 28.36 -17.03 -29.49
CA LYS A 188 27.73 -18.30 -29.13
C LYS A 188 27.59 -18.55 -27.60
N GLY A 189 27.80 -17.54 -26.79
CA GLY A 189 27.52 -17.56 -25.38
C GLY A 189 26.01 -17.39 -25.10
N LEU A 190 25.63 -17.56 -23.85
CA LEU A 190 24.25 -17.44 -23.38
C LEU A 190 24.12 -16.31 -22.34
N ASP A 191 23.03 -15.54 -22.44
CA ASP A 191 22.55 -14.62 -21.42
C ASP A 191 21.21 -15.15 -20.87
N LEU A 192 21.21 -15.53 -19.60
CA LEU A 192 20.16 -16.28 -18.96
C LEU A 192 19.63 -15.52 -17.75
N SER A 193 18.30 -15.42 -17.64
CA SER A 193 17.65 -14.84 -16.47
C SER A 193 16.76 -15.89 -15.81
N PHE A 194 17.03 -16.18 -14.56
CA PHE A 194 16.26 -17.10 -13.75
C PHE A 194 15.56 -16.39 -12.58
N ILE A 195 14.42 -16.92 -12.16
CA ILE A 195 13.84 -16.63 -10.86
C ILE A 195 14.07 -17.85 -9.97
N CYS A 196 14.79 -17.63 -8.86
CA CYS A 196 15.15 -18.68 -7.94
C CYS A 196 14.56 -18.42 -6.56
N LYS A 197 13.99 -19.46 -5.90
CA LYS A 197 13.55 -19.41 -4.52
C LYS A 197 14.64 -19.94 -3.60
N VAL A 198 15.06 -19.12 -2.64
CA VAL A 198 16.17 -19.38 -1.74
C VAL A 198 15.70 -19.76 -0.35
N ALA A 199 16.38 -20.72 0.27
CA ALA A 199 16.14 -21.07 1.67
C ALA A 199 17.09 -20.35 2.64
N SER A 200 18.29 -19.93 2.19
CA SER A 200 19.27 -19.18 3.00
C SER A 200 20.32 -18.51 2.12
N ILE A 201 20.91 -17.41 2.60
CA ILE A 201 21.96 -16.62 1.93
C ILE A 201 23.22 -17.47 1.66
N GLU A 202 23.53 -18.44 2.52
CA GLU A 202 24.67 -19.34 2.34
C GLU A 202 24.57 -20.16 1.05
N LYS A 203 23.35 -20.56 0.66
CA LYS A 203 23.11 -21.27 -0.59
C LYS A 203 23.27 -20.40 -1.84
N VAL A 204 23.04 -19.10 -1.69
CA VAL A 204 23.31 -18.12 -2.77
C VAL A 204 24.80 -18.04 -3.07
N GLN A 205 25.62 -18.03 -2.01
CA GLN A 205 27.08 -18.02 -2.15
C GLN A 205 27.60 -19.32 -2.80
N ALA A 206 27.09 -20.47 -2.37
CA ALA A 206 27.43 -21.76 -2.96
C ALA A 206 27.04 -21.87 -4.44
N ALA A 207 25.88 -21.34 -4.81
CA ALA A 207 25.42 -21.27 -6.20
C ALA A 207 26.38 -20.41 -7.06
N LYS A 208 26.74 -19.23 -6.53
CA LYS A 208 27.68 -18.33 -7.20
C LYS A 208 29.02 -19.03 -7.48
N GLU A 209 29.59 -19.69 -6.48
CA GLU A 209 30.87 -20.42 -6.61
C GLU A 209 30.78 -21.57 -7.62
N ALA A 210 29.67 -22.33 -7.59
CA ALA A 210 29.45 -23.43 -8.53
C ALA A 210 29.33 -22.95 -9.98
N ILE A 211 28.64 -21.83 -10.22
CA ILE A 211 28.39 -21.29 -11.58
C ILE A 211 29.67 -20.64 -12.13
N VAL A 212 30.37 -19.83 -11.33
CA VAL A 212 31.66 -19.23 -11.73
C VAL A 212 32.71 -20.30 -12.01
N GLY A 213 32.66 -21.44 -11.31
CA GLY A 213 33.55 -22.58 -11.56
C GLY A 213 33.30 -23.31 -12.88
N LEU A 214 32.20 -23.06 -13.61
CA LEU A 214 31.89 -23.72 -14.89
C LEU A 214 32.69 -23.13 -16.06
N SER A 215 33.01 -21.84 -16.05
CA SER A 215 33.86 -21.17 -17.04
C SER A 215 34.44 -19.87 -16.47
N GLU A 216 35.70 -19.56 -16.86
CA GLU A 216 36.37 -18.31 -16.50
C GLU A 216 35.69 -17.03 -17.04
N GLN A 217 34.86 -17.17 -18.07
CA GLN A 217 34.11 -16.04 -18.68
C GLN A 217 32.65 -16.01 -18.26
N THR A 218 32.34 -16.63 -17.13
CA THR A 218 30.96 -16.59 -16.59
C THR A 218 30.81 -15.46 -15.58
N ASP A 219 29.89 -14.55 -15.86
CA ASP A 219 29.47 -13.49 -14.94
C ASP A 219 28.09 -13.80 -14.36
N ILE A 220 27.90 -13.53 -13.07
CA ILE A 220 26.64 -13.75 -12.36
C ILE A 220 26.22 -12.52 -11.58
N SER A 221 25.01 -12.07 -11.81
CA SER A 221 24.36 -10.99 -11.05
C SER A 221 23.13 -11.52 -10.33
N ILE A 222 23.10 -11.34 -9.02
CA ILE A 222 21.97 -11.78 -8.18
C ILE A 222 21.31 -10.55 -7.57
N ILE A 223 20.03 -10.35 -7.86
CA ILE A 223 19.26 -9.17 -7.48
C ILE A 223 18.09 -9.64 -6.63
N ASP A 224 18.00 -9.11 -5.40
CA ASP A 224 16.83 -9.24 -4.54
C ASP A 224 15.87 -8.10 -4.87
N GLN A 225 14.88 -8.38 -5.72
CA GLN A 225 13.82 -7.43 -6.01
C GLN A 225 12.46 -8.13 -5.91
N PRO A 226 11.78 -7.99 -4.77
CA PRO A 226 10.49 -8.64 -4.55
C PRO A 226 9.36 -8.15 -5.45
N ASP A 227 9.47 -7.00 -6.12
CA ASP A 227 8.32 -6.29 -6.72
C ASP A 227 8.55 -5.71 -8.14
N LEU A 228 9.52 -6.18 -8.91
CA LEU A 228 9.55 -5.88 -10.34
C LEU A 228 8.73 -6.93 -11.12
N ILE A 229 7.42 -6.97 -10.84
CA ILE A 229 6.46 -7.52 -11.80
C ILE A 229 6.07 -6.37 -12.73
N ILE A 230 6.61 -6.41 -13.93
CA ILE A 230 6.15 -5.61 -15.07
C ILE A 230 4.76 -6.12 -15.49
#